data_0e69d782bdef0a63bf4ee0a6e1416f41
#
_entry.id   0e69d782bdef0a63bf4ee0a6e1416f41
#
_cell.length_a   1.000
_cell.length_b   1.000
_cell.length_c   1.000
_cell.angle_alpha   90.00
_cell.angle_beta   90.00
_cell.angle_gamma   90.00
#
_symmetry.space_group_name_H-M   'P 1'
#
loop_
_entity.id
_entity.type
_entity.pdbx_description
1 polymer ?
#
loop_
_entity_poly.entity_id
_entity_poly.type
_entity_poly.pdbx_seq_one_letter_code
_entity_poly.pdbx_strand_id
1 'polypeptide(L)'
;MNTNLLLSKIFNKEPSIWGECLSKKDINHVMGWLDFPENLSQYVNDSKTLINYMQQHGFTSIVLIGMGGSIMAARALYAMFDKRNIKYPVKFIDTVNPDDILSITKEILFKNT
;
A
#
# COMPACT_ATOMS: atom_id res chain seq x y z
N MET A 1 -19.25 -21.85 -18.86
CA MET A 1 -18.38 -20.71 -19.32
C MET A 1 -16.93 -21.19 -19.24
N ASN A 2 -16.13 -21.01 -20.29
CA ASN A 2 -14.75 -21.48 -20.30
C ASN A 2 -13.91 -20.61 -19.33
N THR A 3 -13.28 -21.22 -18.33
CA THR A 3 -12.51 -20.54 -17.28
C THR A 3 -11.39 -19.67 -17.86
N ASN A 4 -10.72 -20.14 -18.90
CA ASN A 4 -9.64 -19.40 -19.56
C ASN A 4 -10.16 -18.12 -20.23
N LEU A 5 -11.35 -18.16 -20.80
CA LEU A 5 -12.00 -17.00 -21.41
C LEU A 5 -12.37 -15.96 -20.33
N LEU A 6 -12.85 -16.42 -19.18
CA LEU A 6 -13.18 -15.51 -18.07
C LEU A 6 -11.95 -14.83 -17.52
N LEU A 7 -10.87 -15.59 -17.27
CA LEU A 7 -9.59 -15.03 -16.80
C LEU A 7 -9.05 -13.99 -17.79
N SER A 8 -9.04 -14.30 -19.08
CA SER A 8 -8.60 -13.34 -20.11
C SER A 8 -9.40 -12.04 -20.03
N LYS A 9 -10.73 -12.12 -19.89
CA LYS A 9 -11.58 -10.93 -19.77
C LYS A 9 -11.29 -10.12 -18.49
N ILE A 10 -11.03 -10.79 -17.37
CA ILE A 10 -10.64 -10.13 -16.11
C ILE A 10 -9.34 -9.35 -16.29
N PHE A 11 -8.28 -9.99 -16.81
CA PHE A 11 -6.99 -9.33 -17.02
C PHE A 11 -7.07 -8.21 -18.07
N ASN A 12 -7.90 -8.36 -19.09
CA ASN A 12 -8.15 -7.31 -20.08
C ASN A 12 -9.10 -6.22 -19.57
N LYS A 13 -9.58 -6.34 -18.33
CA LYS A 13 -10.50 -5.37 -17.70
C LYS A 13 -11.73 -5.09 -18.56
N GLU A 14 -12.32 -6.16 -19.14
CA GLU A 14 -13.48 -6.02 -20.01
C GLU A 14 -14.74 -5.64 -19.22
N PRO A 15 -15.42 -4.54 -19.58
CA PRO A 15 -16.62 -4.08 -18.88
C PRO A 15 -17.74 -5.13 -18.84
N SER A 16 -17.85 -5.95 -19.88
CA SER A 16 -18.93 -6.95 -20.05
C SER A 16 -19.07 -7.98 -18.94
N ILE A 17 -18.03 -8.15 -18.09
CA ILE A 17 -18.07 -9.10 -16.97
C ILE A 17 -18.47 -8.46 -15.65
N TRP A 18 -18.50 -7.11 -15.57
CA TRP A 18 -18.73 -6.36 -14.32
C TRP A 18 -20.13 -5.73 -14.25
N GLY A 19 -20.98 -6.00 -15.27
CA GLY A 19 -22.30 -5.41 -15.40
C GLY A 19 -22.32 -4.12 -16.22
N GLU A 20 -23.50 -3.67 -16.57
CA GLU A 20 -23.71 -2.53 -17.48
C GLU A 20 -23.42 -1.16 -16.84
N CYS A 21 -23.26 -1.11 -15.52
CA CYS A 21 -23.11 0.14 -14.75
C CYS A 21 -21.69 0.71 -14.71
N LEU A 22 -20.66 -0.06 -15.14
CA LEU A 22 -19.28 0.35 -15.04
C LEU A 22 -18.67 0.63 -16.42
N SER A 23 -18.14 1.82 -16.60
CA SER A 23 -17.36 2.15 -17.79
C SER A 23 -15.96 1.51 -17.74
N LYS A 24 -15.31 1.37 -18.90
CA LYS A 24 -13.93 0.90 -18.97
C LYS A 24 -12.97 1.77 -18.16
N LYS A 25 -13.25 3.07 -18.04
CA LYS A 25 -12.48 4.02 -17.24
C LYS A 25 -12.60 3.70 -15.74
N ASP A 26 -13.81 3.40 -15.27
CA ASP A 26 -14.05 3.06 -13.87
C ASP A 26 -13.36 1.74 -13.51
N ILE A 27 -13.45 0.74 -14.39
CA ILE A 27 -12.81 -0.57 -14.19
C ILE A 27 -11.29 -0.42 -14.17
N ASN A 28 -10.70 0.34 -15.08
CA ASN A 28 -9.25 0.61 -15.07
C ASN A 28 -8.81 1.29 -13.76
N HIS A 29 -9.64 2.16 -13.21
CA HIS A 29 -9.34 2.83 -11.95
C HIS A 29 -9.34 1.86 -10.75
N VAL A 30 -10.39 1.05 -10.62
CA VAL A 30 -10.53 0.12 -9.48
C VAL A 30 -9.67 -1.14 -9.58
N MET A 31 -9.28 -1.52 -10.80
CA MET A 31 -8.48 -2.72 -11.06
C MET A 31 -7.03 -2.42 -11.46
N GLY A 32 -6.52 -1.24 -11.14
CA GLY A 32 -5.14 -0.85 -11.39
C GLY A 32 -4.09 -1.78 -10.73
N TRP A 33 -4.47 -2.45 -9.66
CA TRP A 33 -3.62 -3.43 -8.98
C TRP A 33 -3.23 -4.64 -9.85
N LEU A 34 -4.01 -4.98 -10.88
CA LEU A 34 -3.67 -6.05 -11.83
C LEU A 34 -2.41 -5.74 -12.64
N ASP A 35 -2.10 -4.46 -12.85
CA ASP A 35 -0.93 -4.01 -13.59
C ASP A 35 0.32 -3.92 -12.71
N PHE A 36 0.19 -4.20 -11.40
CA PHE A 36 1.29 -4.07 -10.44
C PHE A 36 2.54 -4.88 -10.81
N PRO A 37 2.43 -6.16 -11.24
CA PRO A 37 3.62 -6.94 -11.59
C PRO A 37 4.41 -6.35 -12.76
N GLU A 38 3.74 -5.76 -13.75
CA GLU A 38 4.37 -5.15 -14.92
C GLU A 38 5.07 -3.83 -14.57
N ASN A 39 4.54 -3.11 -13.59
CA ASN A 39 5.07 -1.82 -13.13
C ASN A 39 5.99 -1.93 -11.90
N LEU A 40 6.33 -3.14 -11.47
CA LEU A 40 7.11 -3.37 -10.25
C LEU A 40 8.43 -2.59 -10.22
N SER A 41 9.15 -2.53 -11.34
CA SER A 41 10.43 -1.81 -11.43
C SER A 41 10.28 -0.32 -11.15
N GLN A 42 9.18 0.29 -11.59
CA GLN A 42 8.86 1.69 -11.32
C GLN A 42 8.62 1.89 -9.81
N TYR A 43 7.77 1.07 -9.20
CA TYR A 43 7.48 1.18 -7.77
C TYR A 43 8.72 0.99 -6.89
N VAL A 44 9.63 0.09 -7.28
CA VAL A 44 10.91 -0.08 -6.60
C VAL A 44 11.78 1.19 -6.71
N ASN A 45 11.82 1.83 -7.86
CA ASN A 45 12.58 3.07 -8.06
C ASN A 45 11.96 4.24 -7.28
N ASP A 46 10.65 4.36 -7.28
CA ASP A 46 9.92 5.37 -6.49
C ASP A 46 10.19 5.19 -5.00
N SER A 47 10.20 3.95 -4.52
CA SER A 47 10.53 3.63 -3.13
C SER A 47 11.97 4.01 -2.77
N LYS A 48 12.94 3.77 -3.67
CA LYS A 48 14.34 4.21 -3.46
C LYS A 48 14.44 5.74 -3.40
N THR A 49 13.71 6.43 -4.26
CA THR A 49 13.64 7.90 -4.27
C THR A 49 13.09 8.42 -2.96
N LEU A 50 12.01 7.82 -2.44
CA LEU A 50 11.45 8.17 -1.14
C LEU A 50 12.46 7.95 0.00
N ILE A 51 13.16 6.81 0.01
CA ILE A 51 14.18 6.52 1.03
C ILE A 51 15.31 7.56 0.98
N ASN A 52 15.77 7.94 -0.20
CA ASN A 52 16.80 8.97 -0.35
C ASN A 52 16.30 10.33 0.17
N TYR A 53 15.08 10.70 -0.14
CA TYR A 53 14.44 11.90 0.39
C TYR A 53 14.40 11.89 1.92
N MET A 54 13.96 10.78 2.52
CA MET A 54 13.93 10.62 3.97
C MET A 54 15.32 10.78 4.61
N GLN A 55 16.36 10.22 3.98
CA GLN A 55 17.74 10.35 4.45
C GLN A 55 18.21 11.80 4.44
N GLN A 56 17.96 12.52 3.33
CA GLN A 56 18.37 13.91 3.16
C GLN A 56 17.70 14.85 4.16
N HIS A 57 16.47 14.54 4.57
CA HIS A 57 15.70 15.36 5.50
C HIS A 57 15.77 14.88 6.96
N GLY A 58 16.58 13.85 7.24
CA GLY A 58 16.82 13.39 8.61
C GLY A 58 15.64 12.65 9.25
N PHE A 59 14.72 12.09 8.45
CA PHE A 59 13.64 11.25 8.99
C PHE A 59 14.20 9.97 9.59
N THR A 60 13.65 9.53 10.70
CA THR A 60 14.13 8.36 11.46
C THR A 60 13.08 7.25 11.57
N SER A 61 11.84 7.51 11.24
CA SER A 61 10.74 6.54 11.31
C SER A 61 9.67 6.83 10.27
N ILE A 62 8.77 5.88 10.08
CA ILE A 62 7.62 5.97 9.17
C ILE A 62 6.35 5.72 9.98
N VAL A 63 5.33 6.53 9.76
CA VAL A 63 3.98 6.28 10.26
C VAL A 63 3.09 5.93 9.08
N LEU A 64 2.52 4.72 9.12
CA LEU A 64 1.53 4.25 8.16
C LEU A 64 0.14 4.38 8.78
N ILE A 65 -0.71 5.17 8.12
CA ILE A 65 -2.09 5.40 8.55
C ILE A 65 -3.02 4.77 7.52
N GLY A 66 -3.92 3.90 7.96
CA GLY A 66 -4.88 3.27 7.08
C GLY A 66 -5.80 2.33 7.83
N MET A 67 -6.88 1.87 7.19
CA MET A 67 -7.83 0.94 7.77
C MET A 67 -8.11 -0.23 6.85
N GLY A 68 -8.43 -1.38 7.44
CA GLY A 68 -8.78 -2.59 6.70
C GLY A 68 -7.64 -3.12 5.83
N GLY A 69 -7.97 -3.54 4.60
CA GLY A 69 -7.01 -4.13 3.67
C GLY A 69 -5.83 -3.25 3.30
N SER A 70 -5.99 -1.93 3.34
CA SER A 70 -4.94 -0.97 2.98
C SER A 70 -3.69 -1.06 3.87
N ILE A 71 -3.85 -1.42 5.12
CA ILE A 71 -2.75 -1.48 6.09
C ILE A 71 -2.34 -2.93 6.43
N MET A 72 -3.27 -3.88 6.28
CA MET A 72 -3.05 -5.27 6.66
C MET A 72 -1.87 -5.91 5.93
N ALA A 73 -1.77 -5.70 4.62
CA ALA A 73 -0.67 -6.23 3.80
C ALA A 73 0.68 -5.66 4.24
N ALA A 74 0.76 -4.35 4.46
CA ALA A 74 1.98 -3.70 4.91
C ALA A 74 2.40 -4.19 6.31
N ARG A 75 1.43 -4.37 7.22
CA ARG A 75 1.68 -4.92 8.57
C ARG A 75 2.17 -6.35 8.53
N ALA A 76 1.57 -7.20 7.69
CA ALA A 76 2.00 -8.59 7.50
C ALA A 76 3.43 -8.65 6.96
N LEU A 77 3.73 -7.90 5.89
CA LEU A 77 5.09 -7.83 5.35
C LEU A 77 6.09 -7.34 6.40
N TYR A 78 5.79 -6.26 7.11
CA TYR A 78 6.66 -5.74 8.16
C TYR A 78 6.95 -6.75 9.27
N ALA A 79 5.96 -7.59 9.62
CA ALA A 79 6.12 -8.65 10.62
C ALA A 79 7.01 -9.80 10.14
N MET A 80 7.11 -10.03 8.82
CA MET A 80 7.94 -11.08 8.23
C MET A 80 9.43 -10.70 8.16
N PHE A 81 9.76 -9.41 8.17
CA PHE A 81 11.14 -8.96 8.11
C PHE A 81 11.80 -8.96 9.49
N ASP A 82 13.11 -9.27 9.54
CA ASP A 82 13.91 -9.10 10.74
C ASP A 82 14.05 -7.61 11.06
N LYS A 83 13.45 -7.20 12.16
CA LYS A 83 13.41 -5.80 12.60
C LYS A 83 14.80 -5.18 12.81
N ARG A 84 15.83 -6.00 13.04
CA ARG A 84 17.22 -5.54 13.17
C ARG A 84 17.78 -4.96 11.87
N ASN A 85 17.24 -5.39 10.74
CA ASN A 85 17.65 -4.96 9.41
C ASN A 85 16.76 -3.83 8.84
N ILE A 86 15.78 -3.36 9.60
CA ILE A 86 14.88 -2.30 9.16
C ILE A 86 15.48 -0.95 9.59
N LYS A 87 15.93 -0.19 8.60
CA LYS A 87 16.54 1.14 8.82
C LYS A 87 15.57 2.15 9.40
N TYR A 88 14.31 2.12 8.93
CA TYR A 88 13.23 3.01 9.36
C TYR A 88 12.14 2.20 10.04
N PRO A 89 12.03 2.23 11.38
CA PRO A 89 10.92 1.59 12.09
C PRO A 89 9.58 2.12 11.59
N VAL A 90 8.61 1.21 11.41
CA VAL A 90 7.27 1.56 10.97
C VAL A 90 6.29 1.44 12.13
N LYS A 91 5.56 2.52 12.39
CA LYS A 91 4.39 2.53 13.28
C LYS A 91 3.11 2.48 12.44
N PHE A 92 2.12 1.78 12.94
CA PHE A 92 0.85 1.58 12.25
C PHE A 92 -0.29 2.21 13.05
N ILE A 93 -1.09 3.04 12.40
CA ILE A 93 -2.32 3.61 12.95
C ILE A 93 -3.48 3.07 12.12
N ASP A 94 -4.23 2.14 12.68
CA ASP A 94 -5.36 1.45 12.03
C ASP A 94 -6.64 1.55 12.88
N THR A 95 -6.71 2.55 13.73
CA THR A 95 -7.83 2.81 14.65
C THR A 95 -8.33 4.24 14.50
N VAL A 96 -9.58 4.46 14.80
CA VAL A 96 -10.21 5.78 14.97
C VAL A 96 -10.45 6.12 16.43
N ASN A 97 -10.08 5.22 17.35
CA ASN A 97 -10.22 5.46 18.78
C ASN A 97 -9.21 6.54 19.23
N PRO A 98 -9.68 7.66 19.83
CA PRO A 98 -8.79 8.75 20.23
C PRO A 98 -7.71 8.33 21.24
N ASP A 99 -8.03 7.43 22.16
CA ASP A 99 -7.09 6.99 23.21
C ASP A 99 -5.94 6.17 22.62
N ASP A 100 -6.25 5.30 21.65
CA ASP A 100 -5.24 4.53 20.95
C ASP A 100 -4.33 5.44 20.10
N ILE A 101 -4.94 6.41 19.40
CA ILE A 101 -4.19 7.40 18.61
C ILE A 101 -3.28 8.22 19.52
N LEU A 102 -3.77 8.70 20.66
CA LEU A 102 -2.98 9.43 21.64
C LEU A 102 -1.83 8.60 22.21
N SER A 103 -2.06 7.32 22.47
CA SER A 103 -1.02 6.39 22.93
C SER A 103 0.09 6.25 21.91
N ILE A 104 -0.26 5.99 20.64
CA ILE A 104 0.69 5.81 19.56
C ILE A 104 1.46 7.12 19.28
N THR A 105 0.77 8.26 19.30
CA THR A 105 1.39 9.56 19.02
C THR A 105 2.38 10.00 20.08
N LYS A 106 2.20 9.59 21.34
CA LYS A 106 3.19 9.83 22.41
C LYS A 106 4.52 9.12 22.17
N GLU A 107 4.50 8.01 21.44
CA GLU A 107 5.69 7.24 21.09
C GLU A 107 6.40 7.77 19.84
N ILE A 108 5.78 8.69 19.11
CA ILE A 108 6.32 9.24 17.86
C ILE A 108 7.03 10.56 18.16
N LEU A 109 8.31 10.62 17.84
CA LEU A 109 9.07 11.86 17.89
C LEU A 109 8.81 12.63 16.58
N PHE A 110 7.76 13.45 16.56
CA PHE A 110 7.33 14.19 15.36
C PHE A 110 8.41 15.09 14.71
N LYS A 111 9.51 15.36 15.38
CA LYS A 111 10.57 16.18 14.81
C LYS A 111 11.31 15.50 13.66
N ASN A 112 11.30 14.16 13.62
CA ASN A 112 12.12 13.38 12.68
C ASN A 112 11.32 12.17 12.13
N THR A 113 10.02 12.28 12.03
CA THR A 113 9.14 11.22 11.49
C THR A 113 8.54 11.64 10.19
#